data_7018b9a13824913343bf0031a3756496
#
_entry.id   7018b9a13824913343bf0031a3756496
#
_cell.length_a   1.000
_cell.length_b   1.000
_cell.length_c   1.000
_cell.angle_alpha   90.00
_cell.angle_beta   90.00
_cell.angle_gamma   90.00
#
_symmetry.space_group_name_H-M   'P 1'
#
loop_
_entity.id
_entity.type
_entity.pdbx_description
1 polymer ?
#
loop_
_entity_poly.entity_id
_entity_poly.type
_entity_poly.pdbx_seq_one_letter_code
_entity_poly.pdbx_strand_id
1 'polypeptide(L)' 'MTIKKLIKLLQKENQNRHVALAGDSEGNSFALLEEGFGEYEFIRGGKSIKVIVLFPEDEYLEDKNLRIRREDDPINYIMR' A
#
# COMPACT_ATOMS: atom_id res chain seq x y z
N MET A 1 9.64 7.79 4.13
CA MET A 1 9.44 6.79 5.20
C MET A 1 10.52 5.73 5.15
N THR A 2 11.12 5.41 6.27
CA THR A 2 12.13 4.35 6.35
C THR A 2 11.47 3.01 6.71
N ILE A 3 12.19 1.92 6.43
CA ILE A 3 11.75 0.59 6.84
C ILE A 3 11.51 0.54 8.35
N LYS A 4 12.43 1.10 9.12
CA LYS A 4 12.33 1.14 10.58
C LYS A 4 11.04 1.81 11.05
N LYS A 5 10.70 2.94 10.43
CA LYS A 5 9.49 3.68 10.76
C LYS A 5 8.24 2.91 10.38
N LEU A 6 8.26 2.27 9.22
CA LEU A 6 7.14 1.46 8.76
C LEU A 6 6.90 0.27 9.69
N ILE A 7 7.96 -0.41 10.11
CA ILE A 7 7.84 -1.52 11.06
C ILE A 7 7.14 -1.08 12.34
N LYS A 8 7.53 0.07 12.89
CA LYS A 8 6.91 0.60 14.11
C LYS A 8 5.42 0.87 13.94
N LEU A 9 5.03 1.39 12.77
CA LEU A 9 3.62 1.64 12.48
C LEU A 9 2.84 0.34 12.37
N LEU A 10 3.40 -0.64 11.67
CA LEU A 10 2.71 -1.91 11.43
C LEU A 10 2.65 -2.80 12.67
N GLN A 11 3.59 -2.67 13.60
CA GLN A 11 3.56 -3.45 14.83
C GLN A 11 2.33 -3.20 15.69
N LYS A 12 1.69 -2.06 15.50
CA LYS A 12 0.49 -1.68 16.25
C LYS A 12 -0.78 -2.27 15.66
N GLU A 13 -0.68 -2.85 14.47
CA GLU A 13 -1.82 -3.39 13.76
C GLU A 13 -2.00 -4.87 14.03
N ASN A 14 -3.20 -5.37 13.76
CA ASN A 14 -3.47 -6.80 13.81
C ASN A 14 -2.58 -7.50 12.78
N GLN A 15 -1.71 -8.39 13.26
CA GLN A 15 -0.70 -9.03 12.43
C GLN A 15 -1.27 -10.01 11.42
N ASN A 16 -2.53 -10.37 11.55
CA ASN A 16 -3.20 -11.27 10.61
C ASN A 16 -3.87 -10.55 9.45
N ARG A 17 -3.83 -9.22 9.43
CA ARG A 17 -4.38 -8.46 8.32
C ARG A 17 -3.45 -8.53 7.12
N HIS A 18 -4.05 -8.56 5.95
CA HIS A 18 -3.29 -8.46 4.70
C HIS A 18 -2.88 -7.02 4.44
N VAL A 19 -1.81 -6.87 3.70
CA VAL A 19 -1.33 -5.55 3.29
C VAL A 19 -1.76 -5.30 1.87
N ALA A 20 -2.32 -4.13 1.63
CA ALA A 20 -2.66 -3.68 0.28
C ALA A 20 -1.93 -2.38 -0.02
N LEU A 21 -1.71 -2.15 -1.29
CA LEU A 21 -1.12 -0.91 -1.79
C LEU A 21 -2.19 -0.10 -2.49
N ALA A 22 -2.24 1.19 -2.22
CA ALA A 22 -3.07 2.10 -2.98
C ALA A 22 -2.30 2.56 -4.22
N GLY A 23 -2.97 2.67 -5.34
CA GLY A 23 -2.35 3.11 -6.60
C GLY A 23 -2.08 4.60 -6.65
N ASP A 24 -2.75 5.37 -5.80
CA ASP A 24 -2.53 6.81 -5.68
C ASP A 24 -2.81 7.27 -4.25
N SER A 25 -2.55 8.55 -3.99
CA SER A 25 -2.74 9.12 -2.65
C SER A 25 -4.19 9.27 -2.24
N GLU A 26 -5.11 9.20 -3.19
CA GLU A 26 -6.54 9.37 -2.93
C GLU A 26 -7.26 8.05 -2.68
N GLY A 27 -6.60 6.93 -2.99
CA GLY A 27 -7.20 5.62 -2.80
C GLY A 27 -8.23 5.26 -3.85
N ASN A 28 -7.92 5.51 -5.13
CA ASN A 28 -8.81 5.18 -6.25
C ASN A 28 -8.60 3.78 -6.81
N SER A 29 -7.47 3.17 -6.50
CA SER A 29 -7.17 1.80 -6.91
C SER A 29 -6.35 1.10 -5.85
N PHE A 30 -6.47 -0.21 -5.80
CA PHE A 30 -5.79 -1.01 -4.77
C PHE A 30 -5.30 -2.33 -5.36
N ALA A 31 -4.25 -2.86 -4.74
CA ALA A 31 -3.76 -4.20 -5.02
C ALA A 31 -3.22 -4.80 -3.74
N LEU A 32 -3.34 -6.12 -3.60
CA LEU A 32 -2.71 -6.80 -2.48
C LEU A 32 -1.21 -6.85 -2.68
N LEU A 33 -0.48 -6.79 -1.58
CA LEU A 33 0.97 -6.87 -1.61
C LEU A 33 1.40 -8.30 -1.88
N GLU A 34 2.28 -8.47 -2.86
CA GLU A 34 2.94 -9.73 -3.10
C GLU A 34 4.06 -9.95 -2.07
N GLU A 35 4.49 -11.18 -1.87
CA GLU A 35 5.55 -11.50 -0.94
C GLU A 35 6.92 -10.97 -1.37
N GLY A 36 7.14 -10.80 -2.66
CA GLY A 36 8.42 -10.37 -3.19
C GLY A 36 8.65 -8.88 -3.06
N PHE A 37 9.89 -8.50 -2.94
CA PHE A 37 10.30 -7.11 -3.01
C PHE A 37 11.67 -7.02 -3.67
N GLY A 38 11.98 -5.84 -4.19
CA GLY A 38 13.26 -5.60 -4.83
C GLY A 38 14.00 -4.43 -4.20
N GLU A 39 15.31 -4.49 -4.29
CA GLU A 39 16.18 -3.41 -3.86
C GLU A 39 16.52 -2.54 -5.07
N TYR A 40 16.26 -1.25 -4.95
CA TYR A 40 16.44 -0.29 -6.03
C TYR A 40 17.14 0.96 -5.52
N GLU A 41 17.66 1.71 -6.47
CA GLU A 41 18.25 3.00 -6.19
C GLU A 41 17.52 4.03 -7.05
N PHE A 42 16.93 5.02 -6.38
CA PHE A 42 16.27 6.13 -7.07
C PHE A 42 17.22 7.30 -7.14
N ILE A 43 17.42 7.83 -8.33
CA ILE A 43 18.23 9.02 -8.54
C ILE A 43 17.29 10.19 -8.80
N ARG A 44 17.33 11.16 -7.92
CA ARG A 44 16.44 12.32 -7.97
C ARG A 44 17.21 13.57 -7.61
N GLY A 45 17.25 14.53 -8.53
CA GLY A 45 17.92 15.78 -8.31
C GLY A 45 19.41 15.63 -7.98
N GLY A 46 20.08 14.68 -8.62
CA GLY A 46 21.50 14.40 -8.36
C GLY A 46 21.77 13.62 -7.09
N LYS A 47 20.73 13.26 -6.34
CA LYS A 47 20.86 12.46 -5.12
C LYS A 47 20.42 11.04 -5.38
N SER A 48 21.14 10.10 -4.78
CA SER A 48 20.81 8.68 -4.83
C SER A 48 20.12 8.28 -3.53
N ILE A 49 18.96 7.65 -3.67
CA ILE A 49 18.18 7.15 -2.53
C ILE A 49 18.02 5.65 -2.69
N LYS A 50 18.52 4.91 -1.73
CA LYS A 50 18.35 3.44 -1.73
C LYS A 50 16.97 3.11 -1.18
N VAL A 51 16.22 2.32 -1.90
CA VAL A 51 14.83 2.00 -1.56
C VAL A 51 14.56 0.52 -1.67
N ILE A 52 13.57 0.08 -0.93
CA ILE A 52 12.92 -1.21 -1.11
C ILE A 52 11.63 -0.94 -1.86
N VAL A 53 11.40 -1.66 -2.94
CA VAL A 53 10.16 -1.55 -3.71
C VAL A 53 9.31 -2.77 -3.45
N LEU A 54 8.07 -2.53 -3.07
CA LEU A 54 7.07 -3.57 -2.86
C LEU A 54 6.21 -3.71 -4.11
N PHE A 55 5.96 -4.93 -4.51
CA PHE A 55 5.22 -5.21 -5.73
C PHE A 55 3.81 -5.70 -5.42
N PRO A 56 2.82 -5.28 -6.22
CA PRO A 56 1.47 -5.80 -6.08
C PRO A 56 1.39 -7.24 -6.55
N GLU A 57 0.44 -7.98 -5.99
CA GLU A 57 0.17 -9.36 -6.41
C GLU A 57 -0.26 -9.42 -7.87
N ASP A 58 -1.05 -8.45 -8.29
CA ASP A 58 -1.60 -8.36 -9.62
C ASP A 58 -1.79 -6.89 -9.97
N GLU A 59 -2.47 -6.60 -11.07
CA GLU A 59 -2.79 -5.23 -11.44
C GLU A 59 -3.66 -4.55 -10.37
N TYR A 60 -3.51 -3.24 -10.26
CA TYR A 60 -4.36 -2.46 -9.39
C TYR A 60 -5.80 -2.48 -9.89
N LEU A 61 -6.71 -2.76 -8.96
CA LEU A 61 -8.13 -2.71 -9.24
C LEU A 61 -8.67 -1.36 -8.79
N GLU A 62 -9.47 -0.74 -9.65
CA GLU A 62 -10.14 0.50 -9.27
C GLU A 62 -11.21 0.19 -8.22
N ASP A 63 -11.50 1.16 -7.35
CA ASP A 63 -12.45 0.94 -6.27
C ASP A 63 -13.86 0.63 -6.76
N LYS A 64 -14.20 1.00 -7.98
CA LYS A 64 -15.48 0.62 -8.59
C LYS A 64 -15.61 -0.88 -8.82
N ASN A 65 -14.47 -1.59 -8.86
CA ASN A 65 -14.42 -3.05 -9.04
C ASN A 65 -14.22 -3.78 -7.73
N LEU A 66 -14.07 -3.04 -6.63
CA LEU A 66 -13.90 -3.56 -5.30
C LEU A 66 -14.97 -2.99 -4.40
N ARG A 67 -15.39 -3.78 -3.43
CA ARG A 67 -16.22 -3.24 -2.36
C ARG A 67 -15.28 -2.81 -1.25
N ILE A 68 -15.09 -1.52 -1.14
CA ILE A 68 -14.18 -0.95 -0.18
C ILE A 68 -15.00 -0.32 0.94
N ARG A 69 -14.69 -0.74 2.14
CA ARG A 69 -15.33 -0.20 3.33
C ARG A 69 -14.25 0.38 4.23
N ARG A 70 -14.45 1.62 4.63
CA ARG A 70 -13.64 2.23 5.65
C ARG A 70 -14.20 1.86 7.01
N GLU A 71 -13.42 1.17 7.80
CA GLU A 71 -13.90 0.68 9.09
C GLU A 71 -14.14 1.80 10.11
N ASP A 72 -13.45 2.91 9.95
CA ASP A 72 -13.61 4.08 10.79
C ASP A 72 -14.85 4.92 10.44
N ASP A 73 -15.55 4.56 9.36
CA ASP A 73 -16.75 5.24 8.91
C ASP A 73 -17.82 4.21 8.58
N PRO A 74 -18.59 3.76 9.57
CA PRO A 74 -19.55 2.69 9.38
C PRO A 74 -20.73 3.04 8.47
N ILE A 75 -20.94 4.31 8.18
CA ILE A 75 -22.05 4.75 7.34
C ILE A 75 -21.67 4.70 5.87
N ASN A 76 -20.39 4.88 5.56
CA ASN A 76 -19.92 5.05 4.20
C ASN A 76 -19.29 3.78 3.64
N TYR A 77 -20.14 2.87 3.22
CA TYR A 77 -19.69 1.81 2.35
C TYR A 77 -19.45 2.37 0.99
N ILE A 78 -18.30 2.07 0.43
CA ILE A 78 -18.03 2.40 -0.96
C ILE A 78 -18.51 1.22 -1.78
N MET A 79 -19.73 1.33 -2.27
CA MET A 79 -20.36 0.31 -3.09
C MET A 79 -20.22 0.69 -4.55
N ARG A 80 -19.29 0.08 -5.22
CA ARG A 80 -19.00 0.44 -6.59
C ARG A 80 -19.15 -0.74 -7.52
#